data_ff6cc5589e442569c4264a203f8d7af0
#
_entry.id   ff6cc5589e442569c4264a203f8d7af0
#
_cell.length_a   1.000
_cell.length_b   1.000
_cell.length_c   1.000
_cell.angle_alpha   90.00
_cell.angle_beta   90.00
_cell.angle_gamma   90.00
#
_symmetry.space_group_name_H-M   'P 1'
#
loop_
_entity.id
_entity.type
_entity.pdbx_description
1 polymer ?
#
loop_
_entity_poly.entity_id
_entity_poly.type
_entity_poly.pdbx_seq_one_letter_code
_entity_poly.pdbx_strand_id
1 'polypeptide(L)' 'MRRVAVIGAGNIGEALLSGLVKSGFDPEKIIATNRSPERSAELRERYGVRTTSDNHEAVQNSDVVFLCVK' A
#
# COMPACT_ATOMS: atom_id res chain seq x y z
N MET A 1 12.68 5.67 -9.75
CA MET A 1 12.06 4.58 -8.98
C MET A 1 10.55 4.60 -9.18
N ARG A 2 9.97 3.44 -9.40
CA ARG A 2 8.52 3.32 -9.68
C ARG A 2 7.71 3.48 -8.41
N ARG A 3 6.53 4.05 -8.57
CA ARG A 3 5.56 4.15 -7.47
C ARG A 3 4.58 3.00 -7.58
N VAL A 4 4.26 2.40 -6.44
CA VAL A 4 3.42 1.20 -6.37
C VAL A 4 2.18 1.50 -5.53
N ALA A 5 1.02 1.10 -6.04
CA ALA A 5 -0.23 1.15 -5.29
C ALA A 5 -0.67 -0.27 -4.96
N VAL A 6 -1.10 -0.48 -3.71
CA VAL A 6 -1.68 -1.74 -3.26
C VAL A 6 -3.13 -1.45 -2.89
N ILE A 7 -4.05 -1.88 -3.73
CA ILE A 7 -5.47 -1.60 -3.56
C ILE A 7 -6.12 -2.71 -2.73
N GLY A 8 -6.78 -2.34 -1.66
CA GLY A 8 -7.44 -3.30 -0.78
C GLY A 8 -6.45 -4.02 0.13
N ALA A 9 -5.63 -3.27 0.86
CA ALA A 9 -4.58 -3.82 1.71
C ALA A 9 -5.13 -4.51 2.96
N GLY A 10 -5.78 -5.65 2.77
CA GLY A 10 -6.12 -6.59 3.83
C GLY A 10 -4.92 -7.51 4.10
N ASN A 11 -5.18 -8.76 4.49
CA ASN A 11 -4.11 -9.70 4.83
C ASN A 11 -3.17 -9.99 3.67
N ILE A 12 -3.71 -10.17 2.47
CA ILE A 12 -2.91 -10.45 1.27
C ILE A 12 -2.12 -9.20 0.89
N GLY A 13 -2.74 -8.04 0.95
CA GLY A 13 -2.07 -6.78 0.66
C GLY A 13 -0.95 -6.48 1.64
N GLU A 14 -1.17 -6.79 2.92
CA GLU A 14 -0.13 -6.60 3.92
C GLU A 14 1.07 -7.52 3.67
N ALA A 15 0.83 -8.76 3.27
CA ALA A 15 1.91 -9.68 2.93
C ALA A 15 2.75 -9.14 1.77
N LEU A 16 2.09 -8.56 0.76
CA LEU A 16 2.79 -7.94 -0.36
C LEU A 16 3.61 -6.73 0.09
N LEU A 17 3.04 -5.86 0.91
CA LEU A 17 3.75 -4.70 1.46
C LEU A 17 4.99 -5.14 2.23
N SER A 18 4.84 -6.13 3.08
CA SER A 18 5.94 -6.67 3.88
C SER A 18 7.06 -7.17 2.97
N GLY A 19 6.70 -7.93 1.94
CA GLY A 19 7.68 -8.44 0.98
C GLY A 19 8.43 -7.34 0.26
N LEU A 20 7.71 -6.31 -0.21
CA LEU A 20 8.32 -5.19 -0.91
C LEU A 20 9.29 -4.43 -0.02
N VAL A 21 8.87 -4.11 1.20
CA VAL A 21 9.71 -3.34 2.12
C VAL A 21 10.94 -4.15 2.52
N LYS A 22 10.78 -5.44 2.79
CA LYS A 22 11.90 -6.32 3.15
C LYS A 22 12.89 -6.50 2.01
N SER A 23 12.43 -6.40 0.77
CA SER A 23 13.31 -6.51 -0.39
C SER A 23 14.11 -5.24 -0.68
N GLY A 24 13.89 -4.19 0.12
CA GLY A 24 14.61 -2.94 -0.02
C GLY A 24 13.88 -1.87 -0.83
N PHE A 25 12.62 -2.13 -1.18
CA PHE A 25 11.82 -1.13 -1.88
C PHE A 25 11.51 0.05 -0.95
N ASP A 26 11.61 1.27 -1.47
CA ASP A 26 11.37 2.48 -0.69
C ASP A 26 9.90 2.54 -0.25
N PRO A 27 9.60 2.48 1.05
CA PRO A 27 8.22 2.51 1.52
C PRO A 27 7.49 3.82 1.17
N GLU A 28 8.21 4.91 1.00
CA GLU A 28 7.59 6.19 0.61
C GLU A 28 7.06 6.16 -0.82
N LYS A 29 7.50 5.19 -1.63
CA LYS A 29 7.00 5.00 -2.99
C LYS A 29 5.84 4.03 -3.06
N ILE A 30 5.37 3.54 -1.93
CA ILE A 30 4.23 2.61 -1.85
C ILE A 30 3.06 3.35 -1.22
N ILE A 31 1.89 3.23 -1.85
CA ILE A 31 0.64 3.71 -1.27
C ILE A 31 -0.34 2.55 -1.18
N ALA A 32 -0.89 2.36 0.01
CA ALA A 32 -1.85 1.29 0.27
C ALA A 32 -3.22 1.88 0.53
N THR A 33 -4.27 1.20 0.07
CA THR A 33 -5.63 1.64 0.35
C THR A 33 -6.32 0.64 1.28
N ASN A 34 -7.11 1.17 2.20
CA ASN A 34 -7.94 0.37 3.09
C ASN A 34 -9.11 1.23 3.56
N ARG A 35 -10.25 0.58 3.80
CA ARG A 35 -11.44 1.28 4.29
C ARG A 35 -11.34 1.64 5.77
N SER A 36 -10.55 0.89 6.52
CA SER A 36 -10.42 1.10 7.96
C SER A 36 -9.30 2.09 8.26
N PRO A 37 -9.60 3.24 8.89
CA PRO A 37 -8.54 4.17 9.30
C PRO A 37 -7.56 3.55 10.29
N GLU A 38 -8.03 2.65 11.14
CA GLU A 38 -7.21 1.95 12.13
C GLU A 38 -6.19 1.04 11.45
N ARG A 39 -6.65 0.28 10.45
CA ARG A 39 -5.78 -0.60 9.68
C ARG A 39 -4.76 0.21 8.89
N SER A 40 -5.18 1.32 8.31
CA SER A 40 -4.28 2.21 7.59
C SER A 40 -3.19 2.75 8.50
N ALA A 41 -3.55 3.15 9.72
CA ALA A 41 -2.57 3.62 10.70
C ALA A 41 -1.56 2.53 11.06
N GLU A 42 -2.01 1.29 11.23
CA GLU A 42 -1.11 0.16 11.49
C GLU A 42 -0.11 -0.04 10.35
N LEU A 43 -0.57 0.04 9.12
CA LEU A 43 0.29 -0.16 7.95
C LEU A 43 1.34 0.93 7.85
N ARG A 44 0.96 2.18 8.10
CA ARG A 44 1.93 3.29 8.13
C ARG A 44 2.97 3.09 9.20
N GLU A 45 2.55 2.67 10.38
CA GLU A 45 3.43 2.49 11.52
C GLU A 45 4.39 1.32 11.33
N ARG A 46 3.88 0.20 10.83
CA ARG A 46 4.70 -1.01 10.64
C ARG A 46 5.67 -0.93 9.50
N TYR A 47 5.25 -0.34 8.39
CA TYR A 47 6.00 -0.44 7.14
C TYR A 47 6.51 0.90 6.63
N GLY A 48 6.00 2.00 7.18
CA GLY A 48 6.37 3.32 6.70
C GLY A 48 5.79 3.69 5.36
N VAL A 49 4.80 2.95 4.88
CA VAL A 49 4.16 3.20 3.60
C VAL A 49 3.14 4.33 3.71
N ARG A 50 2.80 4.93 2.58
CA ARG A 50 1.73 5.90 2.51
C ARG A 50 0.40 5.17 2.44
N THR A 51 -0.67 5.79 2.94
CA THR A 51 -2.01 5.20 2.90
C THR A 51 -3.03 6.24 2.48
N THR A 52 -4.11 5.76 1.87
CA THR A 52 -5.28 6.59 1.54
C THR A 52 -6.51 5.71 1.54
N SER A 53 -7.68 6.31 1.76
CA SER A 53 -8.95 5.62 1.59
C SER A 53 -9.50 5.75 0.16
N ASP A 54 -8.87 6.58 -0.65
CA ASP A 54 -9.30 6.86 -2.02
C ASP A 54 -8.48 6.04 -3.02
N ASN A 55 -9.10 5.00 -3.58
CA ASN A 55 -8.45 4.14 -4.57
C ASN A 55 -8.06 4.90 -5.82
N HIS A 56 -8.86 5.88 -6.21
CA HIS A 56 -8.57 6.69 -7.39
C HIS A 56 -7.28 7.50 -7.22
N GLU A 57 -7.12 8.11 -6.06
CA GLU A 57 -5.90 8.84 -5.73
C GLU A 57 -4.67 7.94 -5.77
N ALA A 58 -4.80 6.73 -5.21
CA ALA A 58 -3.70 5.78 -5.19
C ALA A 58 -3.27 5.39 -6.61
N VAL A 59 -4.24 5.07 -7.46
CA VAL A 59 -3.96 4.63 -8.84
C VAL A 59 -3.36 5.76 -9.67
N GLN A 60 -3.88 6.97 -9.49
CA GLN A 60 -3.52 8.13 -10.29
C GLN A 60 -2.03 8.48 -10.18
N ASN A 61 -1.43 8.22 -9.04
CA ASN A 61 -0.05 8.58 -8.76
C ASN A 61 0.91 7.38 -8.80
N SER A 62 0.48 6.26 -9.38
CA SER A 62 1.25 5.02 -9.33
C SER A 62 1.56 4.49 -10.72
N ASP A 63 2.75 3.91 -10.86
CA ASP A 63 3.20 3.27 -12.10
C ASP A 63 2.76 1.80 -12.16
N VAL A 64 2.65 1.17 -10.99
CA VAL A 64 2.25 -0.24 -10.86
C VAL A 64 1.14 -0.32 -9.83
N VAL A 65 0.09 -1.08 -10.15
CA VAL A 65 -1.06 -1.24 -9.25
C VAL A 65 -1.29 -2.73 -9.00
N PHE A 66 -1.32 -3.11 -7.73
CA PHE A 66 -1.68 -4.46 -7.31
C PHE A 66 -3.08 -4.45 -6.72
N LEU A 67 -3.97 -5.24 -7.30
CA LEU A 67 -5.34 -5.39 -6.79
C LEU A 67 -5.39 -6.58 -5.84
N CYS A 68 -5.53 -6.30 -4.55
CA CYS A 68 -5.56 -7.32 -3.50
C CYS A 68 -6.96 -7.44 -2.89
N VAL A 69 -7.97 -7.29 -3.71
CA VAL A 69 -9.37 -7.42 -3.30
C VAL A 69 -9.87 -8.84 -3.56
N LYS A 70 -10.83 -9.25 -2.75
CA LYS A 70 -11.46 -10.56 -2.94
C LYS A 70 -12.44 -10.51 -4.10
#